data_4144d8ef7915ae2fce73c922a183812c
#
_entry.id   4144d8ef7915ae2fce73c922a183812c
#
_cell.length_a   1.000
_cell.length_b   1.000
_cell.length_c   1.000
_cell.angle_alpha   90.00
_cell.angle_beta   90.00
_cell.angle_gamma   90.00
#
_symmetry.space_group_name_H-M   'P 1'
#
loop_
_entity.id
_entity.type
_entity.pdbx_description
1 polymer ?
#
loop_
_entity_poly.entity_id
_entity_poly.type
_entity_poly.pdbx_seq_one_letter_code
_entity_poly.pdbx_strand_id
1 'polypeptide(L)'
;EFDYCCVHASLALRELGFETIIVNCNPETVSTDYDTSDKLYFEPLTAEDVQSIVELEKPWGAVVQFGGQTAIKLAKALTDMGVRILGTSSDGVDAAEDRERFDEILQQCGIPRAKGRTIFTTEEALAAAHELGYPVLVRPSYVLGGQGMEIAYTDRNIEEFMKIINMTVQEHPILVDKYLMGRELEVDGVFDGEDILIPGIMEHVERAGVHSGDSIAVYPPLHLEEKHREL
;
A
#
# COMPACT_ATOMS: atom_id res chain seq x y z
N GLU A 1 -4.92 1.89 -13.37
CA GLU A 1 -4.88 2.88 -12.29
C GLU A 1 -3.55 3.59 -12.23
N PHE A 2 -2.44 2.92 -11.87
CA PHE A 2 -1.11 3.53 -11.79
C PHE A 2 -0.65 4.13 -13.11
N ASP A 3 -0.91 3.46 -14.21
CA ASP A 3 -0.55 3.94 -15.54
C ASP A 3 -1.29 5.24 -15.89
N TYR A 4 -2.57 5.33 -15.55
CA TYR A 4 -3.37 6.55 -15.68
C TYR A 4 -2.76 7.72 -14.89
N CYS A 5 -2.35 7.47 -13.63
CA CYS A 5 -1.67 8.48 -12.81
C CYS A 5 -0.34 8.92 -13.43
N CYS A 6 0.45 8.00 -13.97
CA CYS A 6 1.70 8.32 -14.66
C CYS A 6 1.48 9.25 -15.87
N VAL A 7 0.49 8.94 -16.72
CA VAL A 7 0.15 9.77 -17.89
C VAL A 7 -0.25 11.18 -17.46
N HIS A 8 -1.21 11.30 -16.52
CA HIS A 8 -1.70 12.61 -16.08
C HIS A 8 -0.63 13.42 -15.35
N ALA A 9 0.21 12.78 -14.53
CA ALA A 9 1.32 13.44 -13.88
C ALA A 9 2.35 13.96 -14.90
N SER A 10 2.68 13.16 -15.93
CA SER A 10 3.58 13.59 -17.00
C SER A 10 3.03 14.81 -17.73
N LEU A 11 1.76 14.78 -18.13
CA LEU A 11 1.12 15.90 -18.82
C LEU A 11 1.10 17.16 -17.95
N ALA A 12 0.70 17.05 -16.68
CA ALA A 12 0.66 18.17 -15.75
C ALA A 12 2.05 18.78 -15.49
N LEU A 13 3.08 17.96 -15.35
CA LEU A 13 4.46 18.43 -15.18
C LEU A 13 4.97 19.15 -16.43
N ARG A 14 4.65 18.65 -17.62
CA ARG A 14 5.00 19.33 -18.89
C ARG A 14 4.31 20.69 -19.01
N GLU A 15 3.04 20.80 -18.62
CA GLU A 15 2.34 22.09 -18.57
C GLU A 15 2.99 23.09 -17.63
N LEU A 16 3.62 22.60 -16.55
CA LEU A 16 4.40 23.41 -15.61
C LEU A 16 5.82 23.72 -16.11
N GLY A 17 6.21 23.22 -17.28
CA GLY A 17 7.50 23.49 -17.90
C GLY A 17 8.64 22.55 -17.47
N PHE A 18 8.31 21.40 -16.87
CA PHE A 18 9.28 20.36 -16.56
C PHE A 18 9.47 19.42 -17.76
N GLU A 19 10.69 18.96 -17.98
CA GLU A 19 10.99 17.83 -18.86
C GLU A 19 10.65 16.55 -18.09
N THR A 20 9.88 15.67 -18.69
CA THR A 20 9.40 14.43 -18.07
C THR A 20 10.10 13.21 -18.64
N ILE A 21 10.47 12.30 -17.76
CA ILE A 21 11.14 11.04 -18.10
C ILE A 21 10.33 9.91 -17.51
N ILE A 22 9.90 8.96 -18.33
CA ILE A 22 9.26 7.72 -17.87
C ILE A 22 10.25 6.57 -18.00
N VAL A 23 10.32 5.76 -16.96
CA VAL A 23 11.05 4.48 -16.93
C VAL A 23 10.04 3.38 -16.68
N ASN A 24 9.89 2.46 -17.63
CA ASN A 24 8.96 1.34 -17.52
C ASN A 24 9.43 0.18 -18.40
N CYS A 25 9.35 -1.04 -17.90
CA CYS A 25 9.70 -2.24 -18.68
C CYS A 25 8.53 -2.83 -19.48
N ASN A 26 7.31 -2.29 -19.35
CA ASN A 26 6.14 -2.75 -20.10
C ASN A 26 5.90 -1.87 -21.34
N PRO A 27 6.08 -2.40 -22.56
CA PRO A 27 5.87 -1.62 -23.78
C PRO A 27 4.39 -1.53 -24.20
N GLU A 28 3.48 -2.20 -23.50
CA GLU A 28 2.06 -2.30 -23.87
C GLU A 28 1.15 -1.51 -22.91
N THR A 29 1.63 -0.40 -22.38
CA THR A 29 0.84 0.44 -21.48
C THR A 29 0.86 1.90 -21.94
N VAL A 30 -0.20 2.66 -21.66
CA VAL A 30 -0.41 4.02 -22.19
C VAL A 30 0.69 5.00 -21.75
N SER A 31 1.26 4.83 -20.55
CA SER A 31 2.38 5.67 -20.09
C SER A 31 3.64 5.53 -20.95
N THR A 32 3.78 4.44 -21.70
CA THR A 32 4.90 4.20 -22.61
C THR A 32 4.60 4.57 -24.07
N ASP A 33 3.49 5.22 -24.32
CA ASP A 33 3.26 5.83 -25.63
C ASP A 33 4.25 6.97 -25.89
N TYR A 34 4.70 7.10 -27.14
CA TYR A 34 5.80 7.98 -27.54
C TYR A 34 5.54 9.47 -27.28
N ASP A 35 4.30 9.88 -27.08
CA ASP A 35 3.89 11.26 -26.88
C ASP A 35 3.52 11.59 -25.41
N THR A 36 3.57 10.61 -24.51
CA THR A 36 3.21 10.79 -23.10
C THR A 36 4.28 11.55 -22.33
N SER A 37 5.55 11.28 -22.57
CA SER A 37 6.68 11.94 -21.91
C SER A 37 7.70 12.48 -22.90
N ASP A 38 8.61 13.35 -22.44
CA ASP A 38 9.67 13.90 -23.30
C ASP A 38 10.76 12.85 -23.56
N LYS A 39 10.98 11.95 -22.60
CA LYS A 39 11.92 10.82 -22.72
C LYS A 39 11.31 9.54 -22.13
N LEU A 40 11.60 8.44 -22.79
CA LEU A 40 11.11 7.11 -22.38
C LEU A 40 12.28 6.12 -22.36
N TYR A 41 12.45 5.42 -21.23
CA TYR A 41 13.40 4.34 -21.06
C TYR A 41 12.67 3.02 -20.82
N PHE A 42 12.92 2.05 -21.69
CA PHE A 42 12.44 0.66 -21.51
C PHE A 42 13.50 -0.16 -20.76
N GLU A 43 13.56 0.05 -19.46
CA GLU A 43 14.52 -0.64 -18.60
C GLU A 43 13.82 -1.30 -17.42
N PRO A 44 14.39 -2.37 -16.85
CA PRO A 44 13.89 -2.95 -15.62
C PRO A 44 13.89 -1.92 -14.48
N LEU A 45 12.90 -2.01 -13.60
CA LEU A 45 12.83 -1.17 -12.41
C LEU A 45 13.71 -1.75 -11.28
N THR A 46 15.01 -1.93 -11.58
CA THR A 46 16.04 -2.31 -10.59
C THR A 46 16.86 -1.10 -10.19
N ALA A 47 17.49 -1.14 -9.04
CA ALA A 47 18.32 -0.03 -8.58
C ALA A 47 19.49 0.25 -9.52
N GLU A 48 20.08 -0.79 -10.08
CA GLU A 48 21.25 -0.72 -10.99
C GLU A 48 20.90 -0.08 -12.34
N ASP A 49 19.78 -0.50 -12.94
CA ASP A 49 19.34 0.04 -14.23
C ASP A 49 18.91 1.50 -14.08
N VAL A 50 18.14 1.80 -13.03
CA VAL A 50 17.67 3.16 -12.73
C VAL A 50 18.83 4.07 -12.37
N GLN A 51 19.90 3.59 -11.69
CA GLN A 51 21.09 4.36 -11.42
C GLN A 51 21.75 4.87 -12.70
N SER A 52 21.85 4.03 -13.73
CA SER A 52 22.44 4.41 -15.01
C SER A 52 21.67 5.56 -15.68
N ILE A 53 20.33 5.56 -15.57
CA ILE A 53 19.49 6.63 -16.09
C ILE A 53 19.66 7.91 -15.25
N VAL A 54 19.71 7.78 -13.90
CA VAL A 54 19.92 8.92 -12.99
C VAL A 54 21.27 9.61 -13.27
N GLU A 55 22.34 8.84 -13.47
CA GLU A 55 23.66 9.36 -13.78
C GLU A 55 23.71 10.10 -15.13
N LEU A 56 22.95 9.61 -16.11
CA LEU A 56 22.86 10.21 -17.45
C LEU A 56 22.00 11.48 -17.44
N GLU A 57 20.81 11.39 -16.92
CA GLU A 57 19.78 12.43 -17.02
C GLU A 57 19.83 13.47 -15.91
N LYS A 58 20.39 13.12 -14.74
CA LYS A 58 20.52 13.98 -13.55
C LYS A 58 19.18 14.65 -13.20
N PRO A 59 18.12 13.88 -12.99
CA PRO A 59 16.79 14.41 -12.78
C PRO A 59 16.74 15.30 -11.52
N TRP A 60 15.89 16.32 -11.56
CA TRP A 60 15.63 17.18 -10.41
C TRP A 60 14.92 16.43 -9.27
N GLY A 61 14.13 15.41 -9.61
CA GLY A 61 13.46 14.54 -8.66
C GLY A 61 12.78 13.38 -9.34
N ALA A 62 12.26 12.45 -8.56
CA ALA A 62 11.57 11.25 -9.04
C ALA A 62 10.24 11.04 -8.31
N VAL A 63 9.22 10.67 -9.03
CA VAL A 63 7.93 10.20 -8.49
C VAL A 63 7.91 8.68 -8.55
N VAL A 64 7.76 8.01 -7.42
CA VAL A 64 7.73 6.55 -7.33
C VAL A 64 6.33 6.00 -7.00
N GLN A 65 5.45 6.80 -6.40
CA GLN A 65 4.15 6.36 -5.92
C GLN A 65 3.22 5.88 -7.03
N PHE A 66 3.29 6.48 -8.22
CA PHE A 66 2.43 6.13 -9.35
C PHE A 66 2.86 4.85 -10.08
N GLY A 67 4.01 4.27 -9.74
CA GLY A 67 4.50 3.03 -10.33
C GLY A 67 4.19 1.77 -9.50
N GLY A 68 3.31 1.86 -8.51
CA GLY A 68 2.93 0.75 -7.63
C GLY A 68 4.09 0.23 -6.78
N GLN A 69 3.92 -0.96 -6.24
CA GLN A 69 4.88 -1.58 -5.31
C GLN A 69 6.30 -1.73 -5.88
N THR A 70 6.42 -1.94 -7.18
CA THR A 70 7.74 -2.10 -7.82
C THR A 70 8.53 -0.80 -7.78
N ALA A 71 7.90 0.33 -8.13
CA ALA A 71 8.57 1.63 -8.13
C ALA A 71 8.77 2.18 -6.72
N ILE A 72 7.82 1.97 -5.80
CA ILE A 72 7.93 2.41 -4.40
C ILE A 72 9.15 1.80 -3.72
N LYS A 73 9.50 0.55 -4.01
CA LYS A 73 10.71 -0.11 -3.48
C LYS A 73 12.01 0.56 -3.91
N LEU A 74 12.00 1.37 -4.96
CA LEU A 74 13.17 2.16 -5.38
C LEU A 74 13.37 3.45 -4.57
N ALA A 75 12.40 3.86 -3.75
CA ALA A 75 12.47 5.13 -3.02
C ALA A 75 13.74 5.29 -2.20
N LYS A 76 14.15 4.24 -1.47
CA LYS A 76 15.38 4.24 -0.68
C LYS A 76 16.62 4.33 -1.57
N ALA A 77 16.72 3.50 -2.60
CA ALA A 77 17.87 3.47 -3.51
C ALA A 77 18.04 4.83 -4.22
N LEU A 78 16.96 5.43 -4.70
CA LEU A 78 16.98 6.76 -5.30
C LEU A 78 17.44 7.85 -4.30
N THR A 79 16.97 7.78 -3.06
CA THR A 79 17.40 8.69 -1.99
C THR A 79 18.91 8.54 -1.71
N ASP A 80 19.41 7.31 -1.66
CA ASP A 80 20.83 7.00 -1.44
C ASP A 80 21.70 7.49 -2.62
N MET A 81 21.15 7.54 -3.84
CA MET A 81 21.76 8.15 -5.04
C MET A 81 21.70 9.69 -5.02
N GLY A 82 21.05 10.31 -4.05
CA GLY A 82 20.88 11.75 -3.96
C GLY A 82 19.73 12.32 -4.79
N VAL A 83 18.85 11.48 -5.32
CA VAL A 83 17.66 11.91 -6.05
C VAL A 83 16.55 12.30 -5.06
N ARG A 84 16.00 13.48 -5.24
CA ARG A 84 14.84 13.94 -4.46
C ARG A 84 13.61 13.14 -4.82
N ILE A 85 12.97 12.52 -3.83
CA ILE A 85 11.65 11.91 -4.02
C ILE A 85 10.58 13.01 -3.96
N LEU A 86 9.73 13.07 -4.99
CA LEU A 86 8.59 13.97 -5.09
C LEU A 86 7.36 13.23 -4.58
N GLY A 87 6.69 13.80 -3.59
CA GLY A 87 5.61 13.16 -2.84
C GLY A 87 6.12 12.60 -1.50
N THR A 88 5.62 11.45 -1.07
CA THR A 88 5.99 10.84 0.21
C THR A 88 7.47 10.46 0.20
N SER A 89 8.21 10.89 1.23
CA SER A 89 9.64 10.56 1.38
C SER A 89 9.87 9.06 1.57
N SER A 90 11.09 8.59 1.31
CA SER A 90 11.44 7.17 1.56
C SER A 90 11.23 6.77 3.02
N ASP A 91 11.49 7.67 3.98
CA ASP A 91 11.23 7.42 5.39
C ASP A 91 9.73 7.34 5.71
N GLY A 92 8.91 8.19 5.07
CA GLY A 92 7.45 8.13 5.19
C GLY A 92 6.86 6.86 4.60
N VAL A 93 7.40 6.38 3.48
CA VAL A 93 7.02 5.08 2.88
C VAL A 93 7.37 3.95 3.84
N ASP A 94 8.60 3.92 4.36
CA ASP A 94 9.06 2.92 5.31
C ASP A 94 8.21 2.92 6.60
N ALA A 95 7.87 4.12 7.11
CA ALA A 95 7.02 4.26 8.29
C ALA A 95 5.58 3.74 8.07
N ALA A 96 5.07 3.82 6.84
CA ALA A 96 3.76 3.27 6.50
C ALA A 96 3.77 1.74 6.28
N GLU A 97 4.90 1.19 5.84
CA GLU A 97 5.06 -0.25 5.61
C GLU A 97 5.49 -1.00 6.90
N ASP A 98 6.26 -0.35 7.76
CA ASP A 98 6.66 -0.92 9.05
C ASP A 98 5.51 -0.87 10.04
N ARG A 99 5.09 -2.06 10.51
CA ARG A 99 3.92 -2.20 11.38
C ARG A 99 4.07 -1.44 12.71
N GLU A 100 5.24 -1.51 13.32
CA GLU A 100 5.46 -0.89 14.63
C GLU A 100 5.48 0.63 14.52
N ARG A 101 6.20 1.15 13.52
CA ARG A 101 6.24 2.58 13.22
C ARG A 101 4.86 3.13 12.85
N PHE A 102 4.11 2.39 12.03
CA PHE A 102 2.75 2.79 11.64
C PHE A 102 1.80 2.79 12.84
N ASP A 103 1.91 1.80 13.73
CA ASP A 103 1.14 1.74 14.96
C ASP A 103 1.41 2.94 15.88
N GLU A 104 2.67 3.35 16.02
CA GLU A 104 3.05 4.53 16.78
C GLU A 104 2.44 5.82 16.18
N ILE A 105 2.46 5.95 14.85
CA ILE A 105 1.85 7.09 14.16
C ILE A 105 0.34 7.13 14.43
N LEU A 106 -0.37 6.02 14.25
CA LEU A 106 -1.81 5.96 14.51
C LEU A 106 -2.14 6.29 15.96
N GLN A 107 -1.33 5.82 16.90
CA GLN A 107 -1.50 6.13 18.32
C GLN A 107 -1.28 7.62 18.61
N GLN A 108 -0.25 8.23 18.04
CA GLN A 108 0.02 9.67 18.18
C GLN A 108 -1.11 10.52 17.57
N CYS A 109 -1.68 10.07 16.47
CA CYS A 109 -2.83 10.72 15.83
C CYS A 109 -4.17 10.44 16.52
N GLY A 110 -4.22 9.54 17.51
CA GLY A 110 -5.46 9.12 18.16
C GLY A 110 -6.39 8.29 17.26
N ILE A 111 -5.87 7.72 16.18
CA ILE A 111 -6.64 6.93 15.21
C ILE A 111 -6.76 5.48 15.72
N PRO A 112 -8.00 4.97 15.89
CA PRO A 112 -8.21 3.59 16.33
C PRO A 112 -7.83 2.60 15.24
N ARG A 113 -7.20 1.50 15.62
CA ARG A 113 -6.88 0.39 14.73
C ARG A 113 -7.32 -0.96 15.29
N ALA A 114 -7.37 -1.96 14.42
CA ALA A 114 -7.58 -3.33 14.86
C ALA A 114 -6.43 -3.77 15.77
N LYS A 115 -6.76 -4.28 16.96
CA LYS A 115 -5.77 -4.89 17.86
C LYS A 115 -5.28 -6.19 17.24
N GLY A 116 -3.99 -6.46 17.36
CA GLY A 116 -3.39 -7.69 16.85
C GLY A 116 -2.18 -8.15 17.62
N ARG A 117 -1.77 -9.38 17.35
CA ARG A 117 -0.60 -10.04 17.94
C ARG A 117 0.22 -10.72 16.85
N THR A 118 1.51 -10.63 16.99
CA THR A 118 2.46 -11.47 16.22
C THR A 118 2.70 -12.74 17.00
N ILE A 119 2.58 -13.89 16.36
CA ILE A 119 2.66 -15.21 17.00
C ILE A 119 3.52 -16.16 16.15
N PHE A 120 4.00 -17.22 16.76
CA PHE A 120 4.83 -18.24 16.11
C PHE A 120 4.28 -19.65 16.31
N THR A 121 3.42 -19.87 17.30
CA THR A 121 2.88 -21.18 17.65
C THR A 121 1.35 -21.19 17.64
N THR A 122 0.78 -22.39 17.55
CA THR A 122 -0.69 -22.57 17.63
C THR A 122 -1.23 -22.14 18.99
N GLU A 123 -0.50 -22.42 20.07
CA GLU A 123 -0.87 -22.06 21.43
C GLU A 123 -0.92 -20.53 21.60
N GLU A 124 0.07 -19.83 21.03
CA GLU A 124 0.09 -18.37 21.03
C GLU A 124 -1.07 -17.80 20.19
N ALA A 125 -1.42 -18.44 19.05
CA ALA A 125 -2.54 -18.04 18.23
C ALA A 125 -3.87 -18.17 18.97
N LEU A 126 -4.09 -19.27 19.68
CA LEU A 126 -5.28 -19.48 20.48
C LEU A 126 -5.36 -18.46 21.64
N ALA A 127 -4.25 -18.23 22.34
CA ALA A 127 -4.20 -17.22 23.40
C ALA A 127 -4.51 -15.82 22.89
N ALA A 128 -3.94 -15.44 21.74
CA ALA A 128 -4.22 -14.16 21.10
C ALA A 128 -5.70 -14.04 20.69
N ALA A 129 -6.28 -15.09 20.12
CA ALA A 129 -7.69 -15.08 19.72
C ALA A 129 -8.63 -14.95 20.91
N HIS A 130 -8.33 -15.61 22.03
CA HIS A 130 -9.11 -15.47 23.26
C HIS A 130 -9.00 -14.06 23.87
N GLU A 131 -7.81 -13.45 23.82
CA GLU A 131 -7.61 -12.07 24.29
C GLU A 131 -8.38 -11.06 23.41
N LEU A 132 -8.30 -11.21 22.08
CA LEU A 132 -8.93 -10.31 21.11
C LEU A 132 -10.44 -10.54 20.98
N GLY A 133 -10.89 -11.75 21.29
CA GLY A 133 -12.27 -12.22 21.08
C GLY A 133 -12.55 -12.52 19.59
N TYR A 134 -13.28 -13.59 19.33
CA TYR A 134 -13.68 -13.97 17.97
C TYR A 134 -14.67 -12.98 17.34
N PRO A 135 -14.74 -12.85 16.00
CA PRO A 135 -13.83 -13.44 15.04
C PRO A 135 -12.47 -12.74 15.00
N VAL A 136 -11.44 -13.48 14.59
CA VAL A 136 -10.08 -12.97 14.35
C VAL A 136 -9.64 -13.30 12.92
N LEU A 137 -8.77 -12.44 12.36
CA LEU A 137 -8.11 -12.68 11.10
C LEU A 137 -6.72 -13.26 11.37
N VAL A 138 -6.42 -14.40 10.78
CA VAL A 138 -5.11 -15.04 10.86
C VAL A 138 -4.44 -14.95 9.49
N ARG A 139 -3.21 -14.44 9.45
CA ARG A 139 -2.46 -14.26 8.21
C ARG A 139 -0.96 -14.42 8.42
N PRO A 140 -0.22 -15.03 7.49
CA PRO A 140 1.24 -14.97 7.48
C PRO A 140 1.73 -13.53 7.31
N SER A 141 2.88 -13.17 7.87
CA SER A 141 3.44 -11.81 7.78
C SER A 141 3.88 -11.43 6.36
N TYR A 142 4.19 -12.42 5.52
CA TYR A 142 4.69 -12.22 4.17
C TYR A 142 3.74 -12.87 3.16
N VAL A 143 2.65 -12.20 2.85
CA VAL A 143 1.74 -12.67 1.79
C VAL A 143 1.36 -11.51 0.89
N LEU A 144 1.62 -11.66 -0.41
CA LEU A 144 1.16 -10.74 -1.44
C LEU A 144 -0.27 -11.12 -1.87
N GLY A 145 -1.16 -10.15 -1.93
CA GLY A 145 -2.48 -10.31 -2.55
C GLY A 145 -3.50 -11.14 -1.74
N GLY A 146 -3.40 -11.15 -0.41
CA GLY A 146 -4.44 -11.76 0.45
C GLY A 146 -4.48 -13.29 0.45
N GLN A 147 -3.56 -13.97 -0.24
CA GLN A 147 -3.46 -15.43 -0.20
C GLN A 147 -3.05 -15.91 1.19
N GLY A 148 -3.75 -16.92 1.71
CA GLY A 148 -3.44 -17.50 3.01
C GLY A 148 -3.96 -16.69 4.21
N MET A 149 -4.90 -15.76 3.99
CA MET A 149 -5.64 -15.10 5.08
C MET A 149 -6.95 -15.83 5.33
N GLU A 150 -7.23 -16.09 6.61
CA GLU A 150 -8.47 -16.76 7.03
C GLU A 150 -9.12 -16.07 8.21
N ILE A 151 -10.45 -16.03 8.19
CA ILE A 151 -11.24 -15.54 9.32
C ILE A 151 -11.60 -16.73 10.21
N ALA A 152 -11.07 -16.74 11.42
CA ALA A 152 -11.36 -17.76 12.41
C ALA A 152 -12.47 -17.30 13.35
N TYR A 153 -13.48 -18.15 13.52
CA TYR A 153 -14.62 -17.93 14.42
C TYR A 153 -14.55 -18.80 15.67
N THR A 154 -13.66 -19.81 15.66
CA THR A 154 -13.52 -20.81 16.74
C THR A 154 -12.06 -21.26 16.85
N ASP A 155 -11.71 -21.84 17.99
CA ASP A 155 -10.40 -22.47 18.23
C ASP A 155 -10.06 -23.50 17.15
N ARG A 156 -11.05 -24.29 16.74
CA ARG A 156 -10.87 -25.30 15.71
C ARG A 156 -10.43 -24.69 14.36
N ASN A 157 -10.99 -23.54 13.97
CA ASN A 157 -10.55 -22.86 12.74
C ASN A 157 -9.09 -22.45 12.84
N ILE A 158 -8.64 -21.95 13.99
CA ILE A 158 -7.22 -21.58 14.21
C ILE A 158 -6.33 -22.83 14.10
N GLU A 159 -6.70 -23.92 14.79
CA GLU A 159 -5.89 -25.16 14.75
C GLU A 159 -5.78 -25.73 13.32
N GLU A 160 -6.87 -25.72 12.56
CA GLU A 160 -6.90 -26.19 11.18
C GLU A 160 -6.01 -25.30 10.29
N PHE A 161 -6.11 -23.99 10.45
CA PHE A 161 -5.38 -23.02 9.66
C PHE A 161 -3.88 -23.01 9.99
N MET A 162 -3.53 -23.05 11.28
CA MET A 162 -2.13 -23.14 11.71
C MET A 162 -1.45 -24.43 11.19
N LYS A 163 -2.16 -25.54 11.07
CA LYS A 163 -1.63 -26.74 10.42
C LYS A 163 -1.27 -26.51 8.96
N ILE A 164 -2.12 -25.78 8.21
CA ILE A 164 -1.88 -25.46 6.79
C ILE A 164 -0.66 -24.55 6.67
N ILE A 165 -0.58 -23.49 7.47
CA ILE A 165 0.56 -22.56 7.45
C ILE A 165 1.86 -23.29 7.80
N ASN A 166 1.88 -24.07 8.87
CA ASN A 166 3.06 -24.81 9.32
C ASN A 166 3.56 -25.83 8.29
N MET A 167 2.69 -26.31 7.41
CA MET A 167 3.09 -27.18 6.30
C MET A 167 3.73 -26.43 5.14
N THR A 168 3.43 -25.13 4.99
CA THR A 168 3.83 -24.32 3.83
C THR A 168 4.96 -23.35 4.15
N VAL A 169 5.03 -22.80 5.37
CA VAL A 169 5.93 -21.70 5.77
C VAL A 169 6.45 -21.94 7.18
N GLN A 170 7.61 -22.56 7.32
CA GLN A 170 8.15 -22.96 8.64
C GLN A 170 8.87 -21.86 9.45
N GLU A 171 9.11 -20.65 8.92
CA GLU A 171 10.04 -19.69 9.59
C GLU A 171 9.53 -18.24 9.69
N HIS A 172 8.28 -17.96 9.34
CA HIS A 172 7.78 -16.58 9.36
C HIS A 172 6.74 -16.34 10.44
N PRO A 173 6.76 -15.17 11.08
CA PRO A 173 5.73 -14.82 12.06
C PRO A 173 4.35 -14.78 11.43
N ILE A 174 3.34 -15.14 12.21
CA ILE A 174 1.93 -15.11 11.84
C ILE A 174 1.26 -13.99 12.62
N LEU A 175 0.35 -13.30 11.98
CA LEU A 175 -0.42 -12.23 12.59
C LEU A 175 -1.82 -12.73 12.93
N VAL A 176 -2.26 -12.46 14.15
CA VAL A 176 -3.64 -12.67 14.58
C VAL A 176 -4.21 -11.31 14.93
N ASP A 177 -5.11 -10.82 14.10
CA ASP A 177 -5.72 -9.50 14.24
C ASP A 177 -7.21 -9.63 14.57
N LYS A 178 -7.75 -8.70 15.37
CA LYS A 178 -9.20 -8.61 15.56
C LYS A 178 -9.86 -8.34 14.21
N TYR A 179 -10.75 -9.23 13.79
CA TYR A 179 -11.54 -9.00 12.57
C TYR A 179 -12.62 -7.96 12.85
N LEU A 180 -12.55 -6.85 12.12
CA LEU A 180 -13.53 -5.77 12.20
C LEU A 180 -14.56 -5.97 11.09
N MET A 181 -15.79 -6.27 11.50
CA MET A 181 -16.93 -6.30 10.59
C MET A 181 -17.46 -4.88 10.43
N GLY A 182 -17.24 -4.28 9.29
CA GLY A 182 -17.64 -2.91 9.01
C GLY A 182 -17.77 -2.64 7.53
N ARG A 183 -18.01 -1.39 7.21
CA ARG A 183 -17.92 -0.87 5.85
C ARG A 183 -16.49 -0.44 5.57
N GLU A 184 -16.06 -0.65 4.36
CA GLU A 184 -14.77 -0.20 3.90
C GLU A 184 -14.94 1.13 3.15
N LEU A 185 -14.12 2.09 3.51
CA LEU A 185 -14.04 3.39 2.86
C LEU A 185 -12.66 3.55 2.29
N GLU A 186 -12.57 4.18 1.14
CA GLU A 186 -11.31 4.49 0.47
C GLU A 186 -11.18 6.00 0.33
N VAL A 187 -10.04 6.53 0.73
CA VAL A 187 -9.75 7.95 0.72
C VAL A 187 -8.37 8.18 0.16
N ASP A 188 -8.29 8.94 -0.91
CA ASP A 188 -7.03 9.43 -1.45
C ASP A 188 -6.80 10.89 -1.08
N GLY A 189 -5.58 11.23 -0.74
CA GLY A 189 -5.21 12.60 -0.41
C GLY A 189 -3.85 12.99 -0.97
N VAL A 190 -3.72 14.24 -1.34
CA VAL A 190 -2.45 14.85 -1.75
C VAL A 190 -2.12 15.97 -0.76
N PHE A 191 -0.92 15.90 -0.17
CA PHE A 191 -0.42 16.86 0.79
C PHE A 191 0.80 17.57 0.22
N ASP A 192 0.80 18.89 0.21
CA ASP A 192 1.88 19.72 -0.34
C ASP A 192 2.90 20.19 0.71
N GLY A 193 2.65 19.89 1.99
CA GLY A 193 3.45 20.30 3.14
C GLY A 193 2.74 21.32 4.03
N GLU A 194 1.67 21.97 3.56
CA GLU A 194 0.86 22.93 4.29
C GLU A 194 -0.62 22.51 4.27
N ASP A 195 -1.15 22.22 3.08
CA ASP A 195 -2.56 21.86 2.88
C ASP A 195 -2.72 20.43 2.37
N ILE A 196 -3.86 19.82 2.69
CA ILE A 196 -4.25 18.50 2.17
C ILE A 196 -5.46 18.64 1.25
N LEU A 197 -5.37 18.06 0.05
CA LEU A 197 -6.49 17.92 -0.86
C LEU A 197 -7.03 16.49 -0.78
N ILE A 198 -8.29 16.33 -0.40
CA ILE A 198 -9.04 15.08 -0.45
C ILE A 198 -10.16 15.26 -1.49
N PRO A 199 -10.02 14.72 -2.71
CA PRO A 199 -11.00 14.93 -3.78
C PRO A 199 -12.35 14.24 -3.50
N GLY A 200 -12.34 13.20 -2.67
CA GLY A 200 -13.55 12.50 -2.29
C GLY A 200 -13.28 11.25 -1.44
N ILE A 201 -14.38 10.70 -0.95
CA ILE A 201 -14.40 9.46 -0.19
C ILE A 201 -15.25 8.46 -0.97
N MET A 202 -14.74 7.26 -1.21
CA MET A 202 -15.46 6.15 -1.83
C MET A 202 -15.90 5.14 -0.77
N GLU A 203 -17.02 4.47 -1.00
CA GLU A 203 -17.53 3.38 -0.16
C GLU A 203 -17.53 2.09 -0.96
N HIS A 204 -17.00 1.01 -0.38
CA HIS A 204 -17.07 -0.31 -0.98
C HIS A 204 -18.45 -0.94 -0.76
N VAL A 205 -18.99 -1.55 -1.82
CA VAL A 205 -20.28 -2.24 -1.76
C VAL A 205 -20.15 -3.55 -1.00
N GLU A 206 -19.03 -4.23 -1.20
CA GLU A 206 -18.70 -5.48 -0.52
C GLU A 206 -18.32 -5.22 0.94
N ARG A 207 -18.38 -6.29 1.72
CA ARG A 207 -17.94 -6.26 3.12
C ARG A 207 -16.44 -5.99 3.25
N ALA A 208 -16.03 -5.40 4.35
CA ALA A 208 -14.63 -5.17 4.67
C ALA A 208 -13.79 -6.47 4.58
N GLY A 209 -12.60 -6.34 4.00
CA GLY A 209 -11.66 -7.45 3.79
C GLY A 209 -11.76 -8.14 2.43
N VAL A 210 -12.66 -7.71 1.54
CA VAL A 210 -12.60 -8.10 0.12
C VAL A 210 -11.52 -7.24 -0.55
N HIS A 211 -10.66 -7.88 -1.37
CA HIS A 211 -9.61 -7.16 -2.08
C HIS A 211 -10.19 -6.04 -2.94
N SER A 212 -9.59 -4.86 -2.92
CA SER A 212 -10.11 -3.68 -3.62
C SER A 212 -10.29 -3.88 -5.13
N GLY A 213 -9.44 -4.70 -5.75
CA GLY A 213 -9.57 -5.09 -7.16
C GLY A 213 -10.80 -5.95 -7.48
N ASP A 214 -11.38 -6.59 -6.47
CA ASP A 214 -12.57 -7.47 -6.57
C ASP A 214 -13.81 -6.81 -5.96
N SER A 215 -13.70 -5.56 -5.52
CA SER A 215 -14.75 -4.80 -4.87
C SER A 215 -15.24 -3.66 -5.76
N ILE A 216 -16.51 -3.31 -5.63
CA ILE A 216 -17.11 -2.15 -6.30
C ILE A 216 -17.04 -0.97 -5.35
N ALA A 217 -16.26 0.05 -5.71
CA ALA A 217 -16.25 1.33 -5.01
C ALA A 217 -17.26 2.30 -5.64
N VAL A 218 -18.04 2.96 -4.82
CA VAL A 218 -19.04 3.95 -5.25
C VAL A 218 -18.72 5.35 -4.73
N TYR A 219 -18.91 6.33 -5.58
CA TYR A 219 -18.78 7.76 -5.26
C TYR A 219 -20.03 8.51 -5.73
N PRO A 220 -20.64 9.39 -4.91
CA PRO A 220 -20.34 9.61 -3.49
C PRO A 220 -20.72 8.40 -2.61
N PRO A 221 -20.16 8.30 -1.37
CA PRO A 221 -20.51 7.21 -0.46
C PRO A 221 -22.00 7.25 -0.09
N LEU A 222 -22.61 6.07 0.01
CA LEU A 222 -24.07 5.93 0.22
C LEU A 222 -24.46 6.02 1.70
N HIS A 223 -23.59 5.57 2.60
CA HIS A 223 -23.91 5.37 4.01
C HIS A 223 -22.92 6.06 4.97
N LEU A 224 -22.14 7.01 4.46
CA LEU A 224 -21.20 7.79 5.26
C LEU A 224 -21.99 8.80 6.11
N GLU A 225 -21.90 8.67 7.41
CA GLU A 225 -22.45 9.62 8.37
C GLU A 225 -21.42 10.71 8.70
N GLU A 226 -21.87 11.89 9.16
CA GLU A 226 -20.97 13.02 9.48
C GLU A 226 -19.87 12.63 10.48
N LYS A 227 -20.21 11.83 11.50
CA LYS A 227 -19.23 11.32 12.48
C LYS A 227 -18.06 10.54 11.88
N HIS A 228 -18.21 10.00 10.67
CA HIS A 228 -17.16 9.27 9.98
C HIS A 228 -16.24 10.20 9.16
N ARG A 229 -16.69 11.44 8.91
CA ARG A 229 -15.89 12.47 8.23
C ARG A 229 -14.95 13.21 9.17
N GLU A 230 -15.26 13.15 10.48
CA GLU A 230 -14.49 13.79 11.54
C GLU A 230 -13.32 12.91 12.03
N LEU A 231 -13.29 11.65 11.61
CA LEU A 231 -12.21 10.69 11.89
C LEU A 231 -11.13 10.72 10.82
#